data_559ad4d74368286a8c05e2f7a5ca51a2
#
_entry.id   559ad4d74368286a8c05e2f7a5ca51a2
#
_cell.length_a   1.000
_cell.length_b   1.000
_cell.length_c   1.000
_cell.angle_alpha   90.00
_cell.angle_beta   90.00
_cell.angle_gamma   90.00
#
_symmetry.space_group_name_H-M   'P 1'
#
loop_
_entity.id
_entity.type
_entity.pdbx_description
1 polymer ?
#
loop_
_entity_poly.entity_id
_entity_poly.type
_entity_poly.pdbx_seq_one_letter_code
_entity_poly.pdbx_strand_id
1 'polypeptide(L)'
;MAQKVVIAGACRTAIGKMGGALSNTPAAELGSIVIKEALNRAGVKPEQVDEVLMGCVIQAGLGQNVARQASIKAGLPIETPAVTLNVVCGSGLNCVNMAADLIKAGEADIVVAGGMENMSMAPYALPNARFGYRMNNGTVVDTMVNDALTDAFNHYHMMITAENICDRWNLTREELDEFSANSQQKCEKAMAEGKFNDEIVPVPVKVKKEMVDFKVDEGPRAGTTAESLSKLRCCSGKEGGLVTAGNASGINDGAAAIVVMSEEKAKELGIKPMATWVGGALAGVEPEVMGIGPVAATNKVLKKTGLSLDNIDLIEANEAFAAQSVAVAKDLGFDMNKVNVNGGAIALGHPVGASGCRILVTLLHEMGRRADAKKGLATLCIGGGMGCATIVEKYE
;
A
#
# COMPACT_ATOMS: atom_id res chain seq x y z
N MET A 1 15.66 28.19 4.96
CA MET A 1 15.56 26.87 5.62
C MET A 1 14.61 26.01 4.79
N ALA A 2 14.83 24.70 4.66
CA ALA A 2 13.88 23.85 3.94
C ALA A 2 12.52 23.86 4.64
N GLN A 3 11.43 23.94 3.87
CA GLN A 3 10.07 23.95 4.43
C GLN A 3 9.80 22.66 5.24
N LYS A 4 9.18 22.79 6.39
CA LYS A 4 8.69 21.66 7.18
C LYS A 4 7.42 21.12 6.53
N VAL A 5 7.38 19.81 6.30
CA VAL A 5 6.26 19.13 5.63
C VAL A 5 5.41 18.43 6.66
N VAL A 6 4.09 18.58 6.55
CA VAL A 6 3.11 17.97 7.45
C VAL A 6 2.05 17.20 6.69
N ILE A 7 1.38 16.30 7.40
CA ILE A 7 0.27 15.48 6.90
C ILE A 7 -1.00 15.94 7.63
N ALA A 8 -2.01 16.35 6.88
CA ALA A 8 -3.20 16.98 7.43
C ALA A 8 -4.46 16.10 7.39
N GLY A 9 -4.60 15.22 6.41
CA GLY A 9 -5.75 14.33 6.28
C GLY A 9 -5.34 13.00 5.66
N ALA A 10 -5.94 11.91 6.12
CA ALA A 10 -5.61 10.57 5.67
C ALA A 10 -6.86 9.67 5.72
N CYS A 11 -7.08 8.89 4.66
CA CYS A 11 -8.14 7.88 4.62
C CYS A 11 -7.83 6.77 3.62
N ARG A 12 -8.58 5.67 3.73
CA ARG A 12 -8.57 4.55 2.78
C ARG A 12 -9.99 4.03 2.55
N THR A 13 -10.20 3.34 1.47
CA THR A 13 -11.38 2.47 1.34
C THR A 13 -11.22 1.23 2.24
N ALA A 14 -12.30 0.55 2.55
CA ALA A 14 -12.19 -0.86 2.91
C ALA A 14 -11.57 -1.63 1.73
N ILE A 15 -10.85 -2.72 2.03
CA ILE A 15 -10.15 -3.52 1.01
C ILE A 15 -11.07 -4.64 0.54
N GLY A 16 -11.34 -4.65 -0.77
CA GLY A 16 -12.08 -5.70 -1.45
C GLY A 16 -11.19 -6.90 -1.80
N LYS A 17 -11.73 -8.10 -1.77
CA LYS A 17 -11.08 -9.30 -2.31
C LYS A 17 -11.32 -9.40 -3.81
N MET A 18 -10.52 -10.19 -4.51
CA MET A 18 -10.72 -10.49 -5.93
C MET A 18 -12.13 -11.00 -6.19
N GLY A 19 -12.84 -10.35 -7.12
CA GLY A 19 -14.24 -10.67 -7.43
C GLY A 19 -15.23 -10.30 -6.31
N GLY A 20 -14.80 -9.55 -5.29
CA GLY A 20 -15.62 -9.11 -4.16
C GLY A 20 -16.42 -7.84 -4.43
N ALA A 21 -16.78 -7.12 -3.37
CA ALA A 21 -17.68 -5.97 -3.44
C ALA A 21 -17.18 -4.83 -4.33
N LEU A 22 -15.86 -4.62 -4.39
CA LEU A 22 -15.24 -3.57 -5.21
C LEU A 22 -14.93 -3.97 -6.66
N SER A 23 -15.14 -5.24 -7.03
CA SER A 23 -14.71 -5.79 -8.32
C SER A 23 -15.22 -5.07 -9.57
N ASN A 24 -16.30 -4.30 -9.45
CA ASN A 24 -16.89 -3.50 -10.54
C ASN A 24 -16.71 -1.99 -10.36
N THR A 25 -15.90 -1.55 -9.40
CA THR A 25 -15.64 -0.12 -9.14
C THR A 25 -14.26 0.24 -9.70
N PRO A 26 -14.16 1.00 -10.81
CA PRO A 26 -12.89 1.33 -11.44
C PRO A 26 -11.90 1.99 -10.48
N ALA A 27 -10.60 1.75 -10.68
CA ALA A 27 -9.56 2.33 -9.81
C ALA A 27 -9.65 3.86 -9.70
N ALA A 28 -9.93 4.56 -10.81
CA ALA A 28 -10.13 6.02 -10.80
C ALA A 28 -11.33 6.46 -9.95
N GLU A 29 -12.36 5.64 -9.83
CA GLU A 29 -13.51 5.91 -8.96
C GLU A 29 -13.13 5.75 -7.49
N LEU A 30 -12.46 4.64 -7.15
CA LEU A 30 -11.92 4.42 -5.80
C LEU A 30 -10.97 5.56 -5.40
N GLY A 31 -10.08 5.97 -6.32
CA GLY A 31 -9.16 7.09 -6.14
C GLY A 31 -9.89 8.40 -5.87
N SER A 32 -10.98 8.68 -6.62
CA SER A 32 -11.75 9.91 -6.46
C SER A 32 -12.41 10.01 -5.08
N ILE A 33 -12.90 8.89 -4.55
CA ILE A 33 -13.54 8.83 -3.23
C ILE A 33 -12.53 9.16 -2.13
N VAL A 34 -11.34 8.55 -2.16
CA VAL A 34 -10.31 8.80 -1.13
C VAL A 34 -9.69 10.20 -1.25
N ILE A 35 -9.50 10.73 -2.46
CA ILE A 35 -9.03 12.10 -2.67
C ILE A 35 -10.01 13.10 -2.04
N LYS A 36 -11.28 12.98 -2.39
CA LYS A 36 -12.33 13.85 -1.85
C LYS A 36 -12.42 13.78 -0.33
N GLU A 37 -12.37 12.57 0.23
CA GLU A 37 -12.47 12.39 1.67
C GLU A 37 -11.21 12.87 2.41
N ALA A 38 -10.00 12.65 1.86
CA ALA A 38 -8.77 13.16 2.45
C ALA A 38 -8.76 14.69 2.55
N LEU A 39 -9.22 15.38 1.50
CA LEU A 39 -9.40 16.83 1.49
C LEU A 39 -10.43 17.28 2.55
N ASN A 40 -11.58 16.59 2.62
CA ASN A 40 -12.61 16.86 3.60
C ASN A 40 -12.08 16.75 5.04
N ARG A 41 -11.35 15.67 5.35
CA ARG A 41 -10.72 15.45 6.68
C ARG A 41 -9.64 16.47 7.00
N ALA A 42 -8.90 16.91 6.01
CA ALA A 42 -7.89 17.95 6.15
C ALA A 42 -8.50 19.37 6.31
N GLY A 43 -9.75 19.57 5.94
CA GLY A 43 -10.35 20.89 5.84
C GLY A 43 -9.78 21.73 4.69
N VAL A 44 -9.26 21.08 3.65
CA VAL A 44 -8.68 21.71 2.46
C VAL A 44 -9.73 21.75 1.35
N LYS A 45 -9.89 22.91 0.72
CA LYS A 45 -10.78 23.05 -0.44
C LYS A 45 -10.09 22.55 -1.71
N PRO A 46 -10.82 21.98 -2.67
CA PRO A 46 -10.27 21.49 -3.93
C PRO A 46 -9.40 22.53 -4.67
N GLU A 47 -9.79 23.80 -4.63
CA GLU A 47 -9.11 24.91 -5.31
C GLU A 47 -7.75 25.30 -4.68
N GLN A 48 -7.43 24.75 -3.52
CA GLN A 48 -6.17 25.00 -2.80
C GLN A 48 -5.10 23.96 -3.10
N VAL A 49 -5.45 22.92 -3.86
CA VAL A 49 -4.53 21.82 -4.19
C VAL A 49 -3.67 22.18 -5.41
N ASP A 50 -2.37 22.13 -5.24
CA ASP A 50 -1.43 22.43 -6.30
C ASP A 50 -1.23 21.24 -7.25
N GLU A 51 -1.17 20.00 -6.73
CA GLU A 51 -0.94 18.80 -7.52
C GLU A 51 -1.53 17.53 -6.87
N VAL A 52 -1.81 16.52 -7.70
CA VAL A 52 -2.27 15.18 -7.27
C VAL A 52 -1.31 14.11 -7.76
N LEU A 53 -0.76 13.30 -6.83
CA LEU A 53 0.12 12.17 -7.12
C LEU A 53 -0.56 10.87 -6.68
N MET A 54 -0.97 10.02 -7.63
CA MET A 54 -1.63 8.75 -7.30
C MET A 54 -0.93 7.56 -7.95
N GLY A 55 -0.59 6.58 -7.09
CA GLY A 55 -0.08 5.30 -7.53
C GLY A 55 -1.17 4.45 -8.22
N CYS A 56 -0.83 3.82 -9.34
CA CYS A 56 -1.64 2.80 -10.00
C CYS A 56 -0.72 1.92 -10.83
N VAL A 57 -0.76 0.61 -10.64
CA VAL A 57 0.17 -0.33 -11.27
C VAL A 57 -0.44 -0.94 -12.53
N ILE A 58 -1.64 -1.50 -12.42
CA ILE A 58 -2.34 -2.16 -13.52
C ILE A 58 -3.18 -1.14 -14.26
N GLN A 59 -2.57 -0.46 -15.25
CA GLN A 59 -3.20 0.65 -15.95
C GLN A 59 -3.81 0.27 -17.31
N ALA A 60 -3.58 -0.97 -17.76
CA ALA A 60 -4.12 -1.42 -19.04
C ALA A 60 -5.65 -1.29 -19.10
N GLY A 61 -6.15 -0.64 -20.15
CA GLY A 61 -7.59 -0.46 -20.36
C GLY A 61 -8.27 0.61 -19.50
N LEU A 62 -7.57 1.27 -18.57
CA LEU A 62 -8.15 2.31 -17.70
C LEU A 62 -8.23 3.71 -18.37
N GLY A 63 -7.71 3.85 -19.57
CA GLY A 63 -7.65 5.13 -20.28
C GLY A 63 -6.42 5.95 -19.92
N GLN A 64 -6.44 7.23 -20.29
CA GLN A 64 -5.30 8.13 -20.07
C GLN A 64 -5.22 8.54 -18.60
N ASN A 65 -4.01 8.59 -18.03
CA ASN A 65 -3.69 9.19 -16.75
C ASN A 65 -4.75 8.96 -15.65
N VAL A 66 -4.72 7.79 -15.02
CA VAL A 66 -5.73 7.36 -14.04
C VAL A 66 -5.83 8.33 -12.86
N ALA A 67 -4.70 8.93 -12.42
CA ALA A 67 -4.68 9.96 -11.38
C ALA A 67 -5.46 11.21 -11.80
N ARG A 68 -5.32 11.65 -13.07
CA ARG A 68 -6.08 12.77 -13.59
C ARG A 68 -7.58 12.50 -13.61
N GLN A 69 -7.98 11.30 -14.01
CA GLN A 69 -9.39 10.89 -13.95
C GLN A 69 -9.93 10.93 -12.52
N ALA A 70 -9.18 10.40 -11.55
CA ALA A 70 -9.56 10.40 -10.14
C ALA A 70 -9.66 11.84 -9.58
N SER A 71 -8.70 12.72 -9.89
CA SER A 71 -8.66 14.12 -9.49
C SER A 71 -9.92 14.89 -9.96
N ILE A 72 -10.23 14.82 -11.24
CA ILE A 72 -11.41 15.48 -11.82
C ILE A 72 -12.71 14.93 -11.23
N LYS A 73 -12.82 13.60 -11.08
CA LYS A 73 -13.99 12.95 -10.46
C LYS A 73 -14.15 13.34 -8.98
N ALA A 74 -13.05 13.63 -8.28
CA ALA A 74 -13.08 14.11 -6.90
C ALA A 74 -13.54 15.56 -6.77
N GLY A 75 -13.64 16.30 -7.89
CA GLY A 75 -14.09 17.70 -7.94
C GLY A 75 -12.97 18.73 -7.87
N LEU A 76 -11.72 18.35 -8.12
CA LEU A 76 -10.62 19.31 -8.22
C LEU A 76 -10.76 20.14 -9.52
N PRO A 77 -10.23 21.37 -9.51
CA PRO A 77 -10.21 22.23 -10.70
C PRO A 77 -9.45 21.59 -11.88
N ILE A 78 -9.81 21.99 -13.09
CA ILE A 78 -9.11 21.50 -14.30
C ILE A 78 -7.66 22.01 -14.39
N GLU A 79 -7.35 23.06 -13.69
CA GLU A 79 -6.02 23.67 -13.59
C GLU A 79 -5.07 22.83 -12.71
N THR A 80 -5.60 22.07 -11.75
CA THR A 80 -4.78 21.23 -10.86
C THR A 80 -4.22 20.04 -11.65
N PRO A 81 -2.90 19.93 -11.87
CA PRO A 81 -2.28 18.80 -12.56
C PRO A 81 -2.37 17.52 -11.72
N ALA A 82 -2.21 16.39 -12.40
CA ALA A 82 -2.17 15.08 -11.71
C ALA A 82 -1.22 14.12 -12.42
N VAL A 83 -0.48 13.31 -11.64
CA VAL A 83 0.49 12.33 -12.14
C VAL A 83 0.14 10.94 -11.63
N THR A 84 0.09 9.98 -12.55
CA THR A 84 -0.01 8.56 -12.20
C THR A 84 1.38 7.97 -12.06
N LEU A 85 1.70 7.43 -10.87
CA LEU A 85 3.00 6.86 -10.55
C LEU A 85 2.95 5.33 -10.54
N ASN A 86 3.98 4.70 -11.07
CA ASN A 86 4.17 3.25 -10.96
C ASN A 86 5.61 2.92 -10.51
N VAL A 87 5.77 2.54 -9.27
CA VAL A 87 6.89 1.81 -8.67
C VAL A 87 6.34 0.55 -8.01
N VAL A 88 5.50 -0.18 -8.72
CA VAL A 88 4.82 -1.39 -8.25
C VAL A 88 4.21 -1.17 -6.84
N CYS A 89 4.47 -2.07 -5.87
CA CYS A 89 3.89 -2.00 -4.52
C CYS A 89 4.20 -0.68 -3.78
N GLY A 90 5.33 -0.04 -4.08
CA GLY A 90 5.77 1.20 -3.45
C GLY A 90 5.07 2.46 -3.93
N SER A 91 4.25 2.38 -4.98
CA SER A 91 3.68 3.55 -5.66
C SER A 91 3.00 4.53 -4.71
N GLY A 92 2.07 4.05 -3.88
CA GLY A 92 1.31 4.92 -2.99
C GLY A 92 2.17 5.60 -1.91
N LEU A 93 3.16 4.92 -1.33
CA LEU A 93 4.06 5.51 -0.34
C LEU A 93 5.04 6.48 -0.98
N ASN A 94 5.53 6.14 -2.17
CA ASN A 94 6.44 7.02 -2.91
C ASN A 94 5.76 8.29 -3.40
N CYS A 95 4.46 8.26 -3.71
CA CYS A 95 3.68 9.49 -3.97
C CYS A 95 3.75 10.46 -2.78
N VAL A 96 3.66 9.96 -1.55
CA VAL A 96 3.79 10.78 -0.33
C VAL A 96 5.20 11.36 -0.20
N ASN A 97 6.24 10.55 -0.46
CA ASN A 97 7.63 11.02 -0.43
C ASN A 97 7.89 12.08 -1.51
N MET A 98 7.40 11.88 -2.73
CA MET A 98 7.52 12.86 -3.81
C MET A 98 6.76 14.16 -3.52
N ALA A 99 5.55 14.07 -2.94
CA ALA A 99 4.80 15.24 -2.50
C ALA A 99 5.59 16.05 -1.47
N ALA A 100 6.22 15.38 -0.51
CA ALA A 100 7.08 16.04 0.46
C ALA A 100 8.32 16.69 -0.18
N ASP A 101 8.90 16.06 -1.20
CA ASP A 101 10.04 16.62 -1.93
C ASP A 101 9.63 17.86 -2.77
N LEU A 102 8.45 17.86 -3.42
CA LEU A 102 7.90 19.03 -4.13
C LEU A 102 7.70 20.22 -3.17
N ILE A 103 7.11 19.97 -2.01
CA ILE A 103 6.90 21.02 -1.00
C ILE A 103 8.23 21.55 -0.48
N LYS A 104 9.20 20.68 -0.20
CA LYS A 104 10.55 21.11 0.21
C LYS A 104 11.30 21.90 -0.84
N ALA A 105 11.04 21.62 -2.12
CA ALA A 105 11.60 22.36 -3.25
C ALA A 105 10.93 23.74 -3.43
N GLY A 106 9.77 23.97 -2.83
CA GLY A 106 8.98 25.19 -2.99
C GLY A 106 8.14 25.21 -4.26
N GLU A 107 7.93 24.06 -4.88
CA GLU A 107 7.12 23.91 -6.10
C GLU A 107 5.62 23.75 -5.83
N ALA A 108 5.26 23.37 -4.59
CA ALA A 108 3.88 23.19 -4.13
C ALA A 108 3.77 23.48 -2.63
N ASP A 109 2.58 23.89 -2.19
CA ASP A 109 2.20 24.02 -0.80
C ASP A 109 1.27 22.90 -0.32
N ILE A 110 0.38 22.42 -1.18
CA ILE A 110 -0.61 21.39 -0.87
C ILE A 110 -0.66 20.35 -1.99
N VAL A 111 -0.33 19.10 -1.68
CA VAL A 111 -0.35 17.98 -2.62
C VAL A 111 -1.23 16.87 -2.05
N VAL A 112 -2.13 16.33 -2.86
CA VAL A 112 -2.82 15.08 -2.54
C VAL A 112 -1.98 13.92 -3.06
N ALA A 113 -1.57 13.02 -2.18
CA ALA A 113 -0.76 11.86 -2.50
C ALA A 113 -1.43 10.56 -2.06
N GLY A 114 -1.35 9.52 -2.88
CA GLY A 114 -1.97 8.25 -2.53
C GLY A 114 -1.77 7.16 -3.55
N GLY A 115 -2.71 6.23 -3.60
CA GLY A 115 -2.74 5.16 -4.58
C GLY A 115 -4.10 4.51 -4.67
N MET A 116 -4.34 3.88 -5.81
CA MET A 116 -5.59 3.20 -6.14
C MET A 116 -5.27 1.99 -7.00
N GLU A 117 -6.00 0.91 -6.78
CA GLU A 117 -5.87 -0.30 -7.57
C GLU A 117 -7.19 -1.06 -7.63
N ASN A 118 -7.55 -1.57 -8.78
CA ASN A 118 -8.56 -2.60 -8.90
C ASN A 118 -7.98 -3.77 -9.69
N MET A 119 -7.48 -4.76 -8.96
CA MET A 119 -6.86 -5.95 -9.57
C MET A 119 -7.91 -6.87 -10.19
N SER A 120 -9.15 -6.84 -9.67
CA SER A 120 -10.29 -7.61 -10.20
C SER A 120 -10.68 -7.19 -11.63
N MET A 121 -10.43 -5.92 -12.01
CA MET A 121 -10.74 -5.39 -13.35
C MET A 121 -9.57 -5.45 -14.33
N ALA A 122 -8.44 -6.06 -13.96
CA ALA A 122 -7.30 -6.19 -14.85
C ALA A 122 -7.69 -6.92 -16.14
N PRO A 123 -7.47 -6.32 -17.31
CA PRO A 123 -7.87 -6.94 -18.59
C PRO A 123 -6.87 -7.98 -19.04
N TYR A 124 -7.27 -8.79 -19.98
CA TYR A 124 -6.37 -9.64 -20.77
C TYR A 124 -5.89 -8.90 -22.01
N ALA A 125 -4.62 -9.02 -22.36
CA ALA A 125 -4.01 -8.45 -23.55
C ALA A 125 -3.77 -9.51 -24.64
N LEU A 126 -3.89 -9.08 -25.88
CA LEU A 126 -3.56 -9.86 -27.08
C LEU A 126 -2.36 -9.17 -27.78
N PRO A 127 -1.10 -9.49 -27.45
CA PRO A 127 0.08 -8.73 -27.90
C PRO A 127 0.21 -8.57 -29.42
N ASN A 128 -0.18 -9.62 -30.16
CA ASN A 128 -0.06 -9.63 -31.63
C ASN A 128 -1.34 -9.19 -32.37
N ALA A 129 -2.44 -8.86 -31.66
CA ALA A 129 -3.73 -8.59 -32.29
C ALA A 129 -3.71 -7.36 -33.21
N ARG A 130 -2.86 -6.34 -32.92
CA ARG A 130 -2.75 -5.12 -33.72
C ARG A 130 -2.39 -5.39 -35.20
N PHE A 131 -1.56 -6.38 -35.45
CA PHE A 131 -1.14 -6.77 -36.79
C PHE A 131 -1.77 -8.10 -37.28
N GLY A 132 -2.65 -8.70 -36.46
CA GLY A 132 -3.37 -9.93 -36.73
C GLY A 132 -2.58 -11.22 -36.42
N TYR A 133 -3.31 -12.24 -36.04
CA TYR A 133 -2.81 -13.61 -35.88
C TYR A 133 -2.92 -14.33 -37.23
N ARG A 134 -1.83 -14.35 -37.99
CA ARG A 134 -1.86 -14.88 -39.39
C ARG A 134 -1.88 -16.40 -39.47
N MET A 135 -1.15 -17.07 -38.57
CA MET A 135 -1.00 -18.53 -38.56
C MET A 135 -0.57 -18.99 -37.18
N ASN A 136 -0.95 -20.20 -36.78
CA ASN A 136 -0.71 -20.80 -35.47
C ASN A 136 -1.51 -20.16 -34.31
N ASN A 137 -1.36 -20.73 -33.12
CA ASN A 137 -2.03 -20.26 -31.91
C ASN A 137 -1.45 -18.91 -31.46
N GLY A 138 -2.32 -18.09 -30.87
CA GLY A 138 -1.92 -16.85 -30.20
C GLY A 138 -1.92 -16.98 -28.69
N THR A 139 -1.19 -16.08 -28.00
CA THR A 139 -1.18 -15.99 -26.54
C THR A 139 -2.13 -14.90 -26.08
N VAL A 140 -2.89 -15.19 -25.04
CA VAL A 140 -3.66 -14.21 -24.26
C VAL A 140 -2.90 -14.00 -22.95
N VAL A 141 -2.56 -12.75 -22.63
CA VAL A 141 -1.76 -12.38 -21.45
C VAL A 141 -2.68 -11.78 -20.39
N ASP A 142 -2.71 -12.37 -19.20
CA ASP A 142 -3.32 -11.79 -18.02
C ASP A 142 -2.45 -10.63 -17.53
N THR A 143 -2.93 -9.39 -17.65
CA THR A 143 -2.15 -8.20 -17.29
C THR A 143 -1.95 -8.06 -15.78
N MET A 144 -2.83 -8.61 -14.95
CA MET A 144 -2.64 -8.67 -13.51
C MET A 144 -1.41 -9.52 -13.15
N VAL A 145 -1.33 -10.71 -13.73
CA VAL A 145 -0.21 -11.63 -13.47
C VAL A 145 1.07 -11.10 -14.11
N ASN A 146 1.01 -10.66 -15.36
CA ASN A 146 2.18 -10.21 -16.11
C ASN A 146 2.80 -8.92 -15.54
N ASP A 147 1.96 -7.90 -15.28
CA ASP A 147 2.44 -6.55 -14.98
C ASP A 147 2.63 -6.29 -13.47
N ALA A 148 1.97 -7.08 -12.60
CA ALA A 148 2.05 -6.89 -11.16
C ALA A 148 2.63 -8.09 -10.38
N LEU A 149 2.45 -9.33 -10.85
CA LEU A 149 2.77 -10.53 -10.10
C LEU A 149 3.90 -11.39 -10.70
N THR A 150 4.49 -10.96 -11.82
CA THR A 150 5.62 -11.65 -12.47
C THR A 150 6.86 -10.77 -12.39
N ASP A 151 7.97 -11.38 -11.94
CA ASP A 151 9.28 -10.71 -11.97
C ASP A 151 9.71 -10.45 -13.42
N ALA A 152 10.00 -9.17 -13.72
CA ALA A 152 10.31 -8.74 -15.09
C ALA A 152 11.67 -9.24 -15.60
N PHE A 153 12.56 -9.65 -14.72
CA PHE A 153 13.92 -10.07 -15.05
C PHE A 153 14.05 -11.58 -15.16
N ASN A 154 13.44 -12.31 -14.21
CA ASN A 154 13.52 -13.76 -14.10
C ASN A 154 12.29 -14.49 -14.67
N HIS A 155 11.23 -13.74 -15.01
CA HIS A 155 10.00 -14.27 -15.63
C HIS A 155 9.29 -15.36 -14.84
N TYR A 156 9.34 -15.29 -13.51
CA TYR A 156 8.58 -16.16 -12.61
C TYR A 156 7.66 -15.34 -11.69
N HIS A 157 6.66 -16.01 -11.15
CA HIS A 157 5.70 -15.38 -10.24
C HIS A 157 6.38 -14.89 -8.94
N MET A 158 5.90 -13.78 -8.37
CA MET A 158 6.41 -13.20 -7.11
C MET A 158 6.49 -14.21 -5.94
N MET A 159 5.66 -15.26 -5.95
CA MET A 159 5.77 -16.34 -4.96
C MET A 159 7.14 -17.03 -4.96
N ILE A 160 7.81 -17.11 -6.12
CA ILE A 160 9.17 -17.69 -6.20
C ILE A 160 10.19 -16.77 -5.52
N THR A 161 10.01 -15.45 -5.59
CA THR A 161 10.90 -14.55 -4.81
C THR A 161 10.76 -14.76 -3.31
N ALA A 162 9.55 -15.10 -2.84
CA ALA A 162 9.32 -15.45 -1.44
C ALA A 162 9.94 -16.82 -1.09
N GLU A 163 9.89 -17.82 -1.99
CA GLU A 163 10.59 -19.09 -1.80
C GLU A 163 12.13 -18.91 -1.77
N ASN A 164 12.67 -18.02 -2.62
CA ASN A 164 14.09 -17.68 -2.59
C ASN A 164 14.52 -17.09 -1.24
N ILE A 165 13.65 -16.30 -0.62
CA ILE A 165 13.86 -15.78 0.74
C ILE A 165 13.80 -16.92 1.76
N CYS A 166 12.83 -17.85 1.65
CA CYS A 166 12.79 -19.01 2.53
C CYS A 166 14.11 -19.79 2.51
N ASP A 167 14.65 -20.05 1.32
CA ASP A 167 15.91 -20.77 1.17
C ASP A 167 17.11 -19.97 1.74
N ARG A 168 17.21 -18.68 1.38
CA ARG A 168 18.39 -17.86 1.73
C ARG A 168 18.44 -17.51 3.23
N TRP A 169 17.26 -17.35 3.89
CA TRP A 169 17.14 -17.07 5.33
C TRP A 169 16.85 -18.30 6.18
N ASN A 170 16.82 -19.51 5.58
CA ASN A 170 16.53 -20.78 6.23
C ASN A 170 15.25 -20.72 7.07
N LEU A 171 14.17 -20.19 6.47
CA LEU A 171 12.87 -20.07 7.13
C LEU A 171 12.14 -21.40 7.12
N THR A 172 11.30 -21.63 8.14
CA THR A 172 10.45 -22.82 8.23
C THR A 172 8.99 -22.49 7.92
N ARG A 173 8.23 -23.50 7.54
CA ARG A 173 6.79 -23.38 7.32
C ARG A 173 6.06 -22.93 8.58
N GLU A 174 6.47 -23.42 9.73
CA GLU A 174 5.93 -23.07 11.03
C GLU A 174 6.07 -21.57 11.32
N GLU A 175 7.28 -21.00 11.11
CA GLU A 175 7.51 -19.55 11.28
C GLU A 175 6.57 -18.73 10.41
N LEU A 176 6.34 -19.13 9.15
CA LEU A 176 5.47 -18.43 8.22
C LEU A 176 4.00 -18.50 8.63
N ASP A 177 3.54 -19.68 9.06
CA ASP A 177 2.16 -19.90 9.45
C ASP A 177 1.85 -19.23 10.80
N GLU A 178 2.79 -19.23 11.76
CA GLU A 178 2.68 -18.48 13.01
C GLU A 178 2.59 -16.98 12.77
N PHE A 179 3.47 -16.43 11.93
CA PHE A 179 3.41 -15.02 11.55
C PHE A 179 2.06 -14.65 10.92
N SER A 180 1.57 -15.49 10.03
CA SER A 180 0.31 -15.28 9.31
C SER A 180 -0.90 -15.36 10.23
N ALA A 181 -0.91 -16.34 11.12
CA ALA A 181 -1.96 -16.48 12.15
C ALA A 181 -1.99 -15.25 13.07
N ASN A 182 -0.83 -14.75 13.49
CA ASN A 182 -0.72 -13.54 14.29
C ASN A 182 -1.29 -12.31 13.57
N SER A 183 -1.01 -12.14 12.26
CA SER A 183 -1.57 -11.06 11.47
C SER A 183 -3.10 -11.12 11.43
N GLN A 184 -3.67 -12.30 11.17
CA GLN A 184 -5.12 -12.53 11.18
C GLN A 184 -5.75 -12.23 12.54
N GLN A 185 -5.17 -12.72 13.63
CA GLN A 185 -5.69 -12.54 14.99
C GLN A 185 -5.63 -11.08 15.46
N LYS A 186 -4.52 -10.37 15.14
CA LYS A 186 -4.41 -8.93 15.40
C LYS A 186 -5.49 -8.16 14.63
N CYS A 187 -5.73 -8.52 13.36
CA CYS A 187 -6.74 -7.88 12.52
C CYS A 187 -8.16 -8.16 13.03
N GLU A 188 -8.48 -9.40 13.39
CA GLU A 188 -9.77 -9.77 13.99
C GLU A 188 -10.06 -8.95 15.26
N LYS A 189 -9.08 -8.85 16.15
CA LYS A 189 -9.17 -8.01 17.35
C LYS A 189 -9.36 -6.53 17.01
N ALA A 190 -8.57 -5.99 16.09
CA ALA A 190 -8.67 -4.59 15.68
C ALA A 190 -10.03 -4.25 15.07
N MET A 191 -10.60 -5.15 14.26
CA MET A 191 -11.96 -5.00 13.71
C MET A 191 -13.01 -5.02 14.81
N ALA A 192 -12.93 -5.95 15.75
CA ALA A 192 -13.85 -6.05 16.89
C ALA A 192 -13.81 -4.80 17.78
N GLU A 193 -12.64 -4.17 17.92
CA GLU A 193 -12.42 -2.93 18.66
C GLU A 193 -12.72 -1.67 17.83
N GLY A 194 -13.11 -1.80 16.56
CA GLY A 194 -13.42 -0.67 15.69
C GLY A 194 -12.20 0.19 15.28
N LYS A 195 -10.98 -0.35 15.36
CA LYS A 195 -9.74 0.40 15.08
C LYS A 195 -9.65 0.98 13.66
N PHE A 196 -10.34 0.37 12.71
CA PHE A 196 -10.33 0.82 11.31
C PHE A 196 -11.46 1.80 10.97
N ASN A 197 -12.41 2.05 11.90
CA ASN A 197 -13.59 2.87 11.59
C ASN A 197 -13.23 4.31 11.18
N ASP A 198 -12.21 4.89 11.83
CA ASP A 198 -11.81 6.28 11.59
C ASP A 198 -10.97 6.44 10.31
N GLU A 199 -10.35 5.37 9.80
CA GLU A 199 -9.53 5.44 8.60
C GLU A 199 -10.29 5.10 7.32
N ILE A 200 -11.38 4.34 7.42
CA ILE A 200 -12.16 3.87 6.28
C ILE A 200 -13.17 4.93 5.83
N VAL A 201 -13.21 5.20 4.52
CA VAL A 201 -14.30 5.92 3.86
C VAL A 201 -15.21 4.90 3.17
N PRO A 202 -16.54 4.97 3.35
CA PRO A 202 -17.47 4.09 2.67
C PRO A 202 -17.42 4.26 1.14
N VAL A 203 -17.50 3.14 0.41
CA VAL A 203 -17.62 3.12 -1.05
C VAL A 203 -19.03 2.66 -1.41
N PRO A 204 -19.84 3.45 -2.13
CA PRO A 204 -21.15 3.02 -2.58
C PRO A 204 -21.00 1.94 -3.66
N VAL A 205 -21.46 0.73 -3.38
CA VAL A 205 -21.44 -0.40 -4.29
C VAL A 205 -22.85 -0.90 -4.58
N LYS A 206 -23.06 -1.41 -5.80
CA LYS A 206 -24.35 -1.95 -6.18
C LYS A 206 -24.46 -3.42 -5.81
N VAL A 207 -25.32 -3.74 -4.87
CA VAL A 207 -25.67 -5.11 -4.49
C VAL A 207 -27.07 -5.43 -4.99
N LYS A 208 -27.19 -6.30 -6.01
CA LYS A 208 -28.47 -6.56 -6.72
C LYS A 208 -29.03 -5.25 -7.32
N LYS A 209 -30.08 -4.70 -6.72
CA LYS A 209 -30.75 -3.47 -7.17
C LYS A 209 -30.55 -2.27 -6.24
N GLU A 210 -29.86 -2.45 -5.13
CA GLU A 210 -29.67 -1.43 -4.08
C GLU A 210 -28.23 -0.94 -4.05
N MET A 211 -28.05 0.32 -3.67
CA MET A 211 -26.73 0.89 -3.35
C MET A 211 -26.48 0.66 -1.86
N VAL A 212 -25.33 0.07 -1.54
CA VAL A 212 -24.90 -0.25 -0.17
C VAL A 212 -23.52 0.33 0.07
N ASP A 213 -23.29 0.89 1.24
CA ASP A 213 -21.97 1.37 1.63
C ASP A 213 -21.05 0.20 2.00
N PHE A 214 -20.04 -0.04 1.18
CA PHE A 214 -18.96 -0.96 1.48
C PHE A 214 -17.93 -0.28 2.38
N LYS A 215 -17.80 -0.77 3.63
CA LYS A 215 -16.99 -0.17 4.69
C LYS A 215 -16.30 -1.16 5.63
N VAL A 216 -16.25 -2.43 5.24
CA VAL A 216 -15.63 -3.50 6.02
C VAL A 216 -14.67 -4.27 5.13
N ASP A 217 -13.43 -4.47 5.60
CA ASP A 217 -12.42 -5.23 4.87
C ASP A 217 -12.87 -6.69 4.68
N GLU A 218 -12.77 -7.20 3.44
CA GLU A 218 -13.24 -8.57 3.09
C GLU A 218 -12.18 -9.66 3.29
N GLY A 219 -10.92 -9.28 3.53
CA GLY A 219 -9.81 -10.22 3.63
C GLY A 219 -9.74 -11.02 4.92
N PRO A 220 -9.99 -10.41 6.09
CA PRO A 220 -9.76 -11.05 7.38
C PRO A 220 -10.62 -12.30 7.61
N ARG A 221 -9.99 -13.34 8.17
CA ARG A 221 -10.60 -14.65 8.43
C ARG A 221 -10.56 -14.94 9.94
N ALA A 222 -11.69 -14.76 10.60
CA ALA A 222 -11.83 -15.01 12.04
C ALA A 222 -11.45 -16.44 12.41
N GLY A 223 -10.84 -16.61 13.59
CA GLY A 223 -10.46 -17.92 14.13
C GLY A 223 -9.29 -18.59 13.41
N THR A 224 -8.50 -17.87 12.60
CA THR A 224 -7.32 -18.44 11.94
C THR A 224 -6.23 -18.79 12.96
N THR A 225 -5.69 -20.02 12.87
CA THR A 225 -4.59 -20.51 13.70
C THR A 225 -3.46 -21.07 12.83
N ALA A 226 -2.24 -21.14 13.38
CA ALA A 226 -1.11 -21.77 12.70
C ALA A 226 -1.41 -23.23 12.31
N GLU A 227 -2.10 -23.98 13.18
CA GLU A 227 -2.54 -25.35 12.88
C GLU A 227 -3.49 -25.41 11.67
N SER A 228 -4.42 -24.45 11.55
CA SER A 228 -5.32 -24.40 10.39
C SER A 228 -4.55 -24.08 9.08
N LEU A 229 -3.55 -23.21 9.17
CA LEU A 229 -2.71 -22.83 8.03
C LEU A 229 -1.75 -23.93 7.59
N SER A 230 -1.23 -24.73 8.53
CA SER A 230 -0.30 -25.83 8.21
C SER A 230 -0.89 -26.89 7.28
N LYS A 231 -2.22 -27.00 7.21
CA LYS A 231 -2.95 -27.92 6.32
C LYS A 231 -3.01 -27.44 4.86
N LEU A 232 -2.63 -26.19 4.58
CA LEU A 232 -2.64 -25.63 3.23
C LEU A 232 -1.47 -26.14 2.40
N ARG A 233 -1.74 -26.40 1.12
CA ARG A 233 -0.71 -26.83 0.17
C ARG A 233 0.11 -25.64 -0.33
N CYS A 234 1.37 -25.89 -0.64
CA CYS A 234 2.19 -24.94 -1.36
C CYS A 234 1.51 -24.54 -2.70
N CYS A 235 1.53 -23.24 -3.01
CA CYS A 235 0.94 -22.70 -4.24
C CYS A 235 1.99 -22.04 -5.16
N SER A 236 3.27 -22.00 -4.78
CA SER A 236 4.34 -21.43 -5.59
C SER A 236 4.74 -22.30 -6.79
N GLY A 237 4.36 -23.59 -6.79
CA GLY A 237 4.80 -24.56 -7.78
C GLY A 237 6.20 -25.12 -7.55
N LYS A 238 6.92 -24.65 -6.52
CA LYS A 238 8.23 -25.18 -6.12
C LYS A 238 8.04 -26.50 -5.33
N GLU A 239 8.77 -27.55 -5.70
CA GLU A 239 8.78 -28.78 -4.93
C GLU A 239 9.34 -28.52 -3.53
N GLY A 240 8.62 -28.96 -2.49
CA GLY A 240 8.97 -28.65 -1.10
C GLY A 240 8.81 -27.18 -0.71
N GLY A 241 8.13 -26.36 -1.53
CA GLY A 241 7.94 -24.94 -1.26
C GLY A 241 7.07 -24.68 -0.02
N LEU A 242 7.32 -23.53 0.62
CA LEU A 242 6.71 -23.12 1.89
C LEU A 242 5.57 -22.09 1.72
N VAL A 243 5.51 -21.43 0.57
CA VAL A 243 4.52 -20.37 0.29
C VAL A 243 3.15 -20.98 -0.01
N THR A 244 2.14 -20.53 0.72
CA THR A 244 0.75 -20.97 0.59
C THR A 244 -0.20 -19.78 0.46
N ALA A 245 -1.45 -20.03 0.11
CA ALA A 245 -2.49 -19.00 0.10
C ALA A 245 -2.81 -18.43 1.50
N GLY A 246 -2.34 -19.07 2.57
CA GLY A 246 -2.53 -18.62 3.94
C GLY A 246 -1.37 -17.75 4.48
N ASN A 247 -0.20 -17.81 3.86
CA ASN A 247 0.98 -17.05 4.25
C ASN A 247 1.48 -16.07 3.16
N ALA A 248 0.58 -15.74 2.24
CA ALA A 248 0.72 -14.71 1.22
C ALA A 248 -0.46 -13.75 1.29
N SER A 249 -0.26 -12.49 0.93
CA SER A 249 -1.35 -11.53 0.76
C SER A 249 -2.27 -11.92 -0.39
N GLY A 250 -3.53 -11.49 -0.33
CA GLY A 250 -4.50 -11.70 -1.39
C GLY A 250 -4.31 -10.79 -2.60
N ILE A 251 -5.11 -11.03 -3.63
CA ILE A 251 -5.34 -10.13 -4.75
C ILE A 251 -6.53 -9.25 -4.38
N ASN A 252 -6.36 -7.94 -4.41
CA ASN A 252 -7.28 -7.03 -3.76
C ASN A 252 -7.53 -5.74 -4.54
N ASP A 253 -8.63 -5.09 -4.18
CA ASP A 253 -9.09 -3.83 -4.73
C ASP A 253 -9.17 -2.80 -3.59
N GLY A 254 -8.73 -1.56 -3.84
CA GLY A 254 -8.80 -0.51 -2.83
C GLY A 254 -8.02 0.75 -3.19
N ALA A 255 -8.20 1.79 -2.39
CA ALA A 255 -7.49 3.06 -2.54
C ALA A 255 -7.20 3.69 -1.18
N ALA A 256 -6.19 4.56 -1.14
CA ALA A 256 -5.86 5.39 0.00
C ALA A 256 -5.31 6.74 -0.46
N ALA A 257 -5.57 7.80 0.28
CA ALA A 257 -5.06 9.13 0.00
C ALA A 257 -4.71 9.89 1.27
N ILE A 258 -3.73 10.79 1.14
CA ILE A 258 -3.20 11.64 2.20
C ILE A 258 -3.03 13.05 1.64
N VAL A 259 -3.36 14.06 2.43
CA VAL A 259 -3.03 15.47 2.14
C VAL A 259 -1.69 15.79 2.78
N VAL A 260 -0.72 16.12 1.95
CA VAL A 260 0.63 16.54 2.34
C VAL A 260 0.74 18.03 2.06
N MET A 261 1.25 18.80 3.04
CA MET A 261 1.33 20.25 2.87
C MET A 261 2.50 20.87 3.63
N SER A 262 2.84 22.12 3.28
CA SER A 262 3.80 22.89 4.06
C SER A 262 3.22 23.22 5.44
N GLU A 263 4.05 23.21 6.50
CA GLU A 263 3.60 23.61 7.85
C GLU A 263 3.14 25.07 7.86
N GLU A 264 3.74 25.91 7.04
CA GLU A 264 3.40 27.31 6.90
C GLU A 264 1.97 27.46 6.35
N LYS A 265 1.63 26.74 5.29
CA LYS A 265 0.28 26.73 4.72
C LYS A 265 -0.74 26.13 5.68
N ALA A 266 -0.37 25.09 6.44
CA ALA A 266 -1.25 24.54 7.47
C ALA A 266 -1.61 25.59 8.54
N LYS A 267 -0.63 26.36 9.00
CA LYS A 267 -0.83 27.46 9.95
C LYS A 267 -1.68 28.59 9.37
N GLU A 268 -1.41 28.99 8.13
CA GLU A 268 -2.21 30.02 7.41
C GLU A 268 -3.68 29.64 7.33
N LEU A 269 -3.97 28.37 7.07
CA LEU A 269 -5.35 27.85 6.92
C LEU A 269 -5.98 27.43 8.27
N GLY A 270 -5.23 27.48 9.37
CA GLY A 270 -5.72 27.05 10.69
C GLY A 270 -5.93 25.53 10.78
N ILE A 271 -5.24 24.76 9.96
CA ILE A 271 -5.34 23.30 9.90
C ILE A 271 -4.40 22.69 10.94
N LYS A 272 -4.91 21.78 11.77
CA LYS A 272 -4.11 20.99 12.69
C LYS A 272 -3.62 19.72 12.00
N PRO A 273 -2.31 19.54 11.76
CA PRO A 273 -1.78 18.34 11.15
C PRO A 273 -1.90 17.10 12.05
N MET A 274 -1.92 15.93 11.43
CA MET A 274 -1.82 14.62 12.09
C MET A 274 -0.36 14.31 12.48
N ALA A 275 0.56 14.57 11.54
CA ALA A 275 1.99 14.26 11.70
C ALA A 275 2.88 15.19 10.87
N THR A 276 4.16 15.22 11.24
CA THR A 276 5.25 15.77 10.42
C THR A 276 5.87 14.64 9.59
N TRP A 277 6.09 14.85 8.31
CA TRP A 277 6.93 13.97 7.51
C TRP A 277 8.41 14.23 7.84
N VAL A 278 9.10 13.22 8.36
CA VAL A 278 10.50 13.32 8.78
C VAL A 278 11.45 13.00 7.63
N GLY A 279 11.13 11.94 6.87
CA GLY A 279 11.95 11.53 5.74
C GLY A 279 11.39 10.34 5.00
N GLY A 280 11.81 10.18 3.74
CA GLY A 280 11.48 9.04 2.90
C GLY A 280 12.67 8.57 2.09
N ALA A 281 12.64 7.30 1.66
CA ALA A 281 13.67 6.71 0.82
C ALA A 281 13.13 5.59 -0.07
N LEU A 282 13.67 5.50 -1.29
CA LEU A 282 13.66 4.31 -2.13
C LEU A 282 15.06 3.68 -2.10
N ALA A 283 15.15 2.36 -2.12
CA ALA A 283 16.41 1.63 -2.23
C ALA A 283 16.25 0.39 -3.11
N GLY A 284 17.29 0.01 -3.83
CA GLY A 284 17.35 -1.19 -4.65
C GLY A 284 17.96 -2.36 -3.91
N VAL A 285 17.54 -3.58 -4.26
CA VAL A 285 18.08 -4.88 -3.85
C VAL A 285 18.03 -5.84 -5.03
N GLU A 286 18.57 -7.04 -4.88
CA GLU A 286 18.48 -8.09 -5.90
C GLU A 286 17.01 -8.43 -6.21
N PRO A 287 16.57 -8.44 -7.48
CA PRO A 287 15.20 -8.77 -7.86
C PRO A 287 14.72 -10.13 -7.34
N GLU A 288 15.60 -11.12 -7.33
CA GLU A 288 15.32 -12.49 -6.88
C GLU A 288 14.82 -12.59 -5.44
N VAL A 289 15.17 -11.61 -4.61
CA VAL A 289 14.78 -11.49 -3.20
C VAL A 289 14.19 -10.13 -2.92
N MET A 290 13.37 -9.62 -3.84
CA MET A 290 12.75 -8.28 -3.76
C MET A 290 12.10 -8.00 -2.40
N GLY A 291 11.63 -9.04 -1.72
CA GLY A 291 10.94 -8.93 -0.43
C GLY A 291 11.79 -8.33 0.69
N ILE A 292 13.13 -8.36 0.59
CA ILE A 292 14.01 -7.71 1.58
C ILE A 292 14.26 -6.21 1.29
N GLY A 293 13.64 -5.65 0.25
CA GLY A 293 13.72 -4.22 -0.06
C GLY A 293 13.49 -3.28 1.13
N PRO A 294 12.57 -3.59 2.07
CA PRO A 294 12.37 -2.81 3.29
C PRO A 294 13.64 -2.63 4.12
N VAL A 295 14.54 -3.62 4.16
CA VAL A 295 15.80 -3.52 4.90
C VAL A 295 16.67 -2.39 4.36
N ALA A 296 16.87 -2.37 3.05
CA ALA A 296 17.67 -1.33 2.38
C ALA A 296 17.02 0.06 2.50
N ALA A 297 15.71 0.14 2.28
CA ALA A 297 14.97 1.41 2.34
C ALA A 297 14.91 1.98 3.76
N THR A 298 14.66 1.15 4.77
CA THR A 298 14.64 1.54 6.18
C THR A 298 16.02 2.03 6.64
N ASN A 299 17.08 1.28 6.36
CA ASN A 299 18.44 1.71 6.70
C ASN A 299 18.81 3.04 6.03
N LYS A 300 18.39 3.23 4.78
CA LYS A 300 18.63 4.47 4.04
C LYS A 300 17.89 5.67 4.65
N VAL A 301 16.61 5.52 5.01
CA VAL A 301 15.85 6.61 5.62
C VAL A 301 16.34 6.92 7.04
N LEU A 302 16.67 5.92 7.85
CA LEU A 302 17.25 6.11 9.17
C LEU A 302 18.57 6.90 9.10
N LYS A 303 19.46 6.50 8.18
CA LYS A 303 20.72 7.23 7.93
C LYS A 303 20.47 8.67 7.48
N LYS A 304 19.49 8.90 6.56
CA LYS A 304 19.13 10.23 6.03
C LYS A 304 18.60 11.16 7.13
N THR A 305 17.88 10.61 8.10
CA THR A 305 17.23 11.37 9.19
C THR A 305 18.06 11.44 10.47
N GLY A 306 19.13 10.68 10.58
CA GLY A 306 19.95 10.59 11.81
C GLY A 306 19.26 9.81 12.94
N LEU A 307 18.24 9.01 12.62
CA LEU A 307 17.49 8.20 13.57
C LEU A 307 18.00 6.76 13.61
N SER A 308 17.66 6.02 14.66
CA SER A 308 17.79 4.57 14.79
C SER A 308 16.41 3.93 14.96
N LEU A 309 16.32 2.61 14.86
CA LEU A 309 15.08 1.87 15.11
C LEU A 309 14.57 2.04 16.55
N ASP A 310 15.45 2.29 17.52
CA ASP A 310 15.05 2.54 18.91
C ASP A 310 14.22 3.81 19.05
N ASN A 311 14.34 4.75 18.10
CA ASN A 311 13.54 5.97 18.08
C ASN A 311 12.14 5.76 17.49
N ILE A 312 11.83 4.55 16.96
CA ILE A 312 10.55 4.24 16.31
C ILE A 312 9.64 3.53 17.30
N ASP A 313 8.46 4.07 17.49
CA ASP A 313 7.46 3.54 18.42
C ASP A 313 6.48 2.58 17.77
N LEU A 314 6.13 2.81 16.49
CA LEU A 314 5.24 1.96 15.71
C LEU A 314 5.79 1.74 14.30
N ILE A 315 5.55 0.56 13.77
CA ILE A 315 6.00 0.15 12.43
C ILE A 315 4.81 -0.48 11.68
N GLU A 316 4.53 0.03 10.50
CA GLU A 316 3.69 -0.64 9.51
C GLU A 316 4.59 -1.15 8.38
N ALA A 317 4.85 -2.44 8.37
CA ALA A 317 5.62 -3.15 7.36
C ALA A 317 4.67 -4.00 6.52
N ASN A 318 4.54 -3.72 5.22
CA ASN A 318 3.57 -4.42 4.38
C ASN A 318 3.91 -5.91 4.27
N GLU A 319 2.91 -6.75 4.46
CA GLU A 319 3.02 -8.21 4.46
C GLU A 319 2.63 -8.77 3.08
N ALA A 320 3.48 -8.58 2.06
CA ALA A 320 3.23 -9.19 0.76
C ALA A 320 3.28 -10.74 0.86
N PHE A 321 4.24 -11.24 1.65
CA PHE A 321 4.42 -12.65 2.01
C PHE A 321 4.93 -12.74 3.47
N ALA A 322 4.56 -13.79 4.19
CA ALA A 322 5.12 -14.04 5.52
C ALA A 322 6.65 -14.25 5.46
N ALA A 323 7.13 -14.95 4.44
CA ALA A 323 8.57 -15.18 4.23
C ALA A 323 9.36 -13.86 4.23
N GLN A 324 8.92 -12.90 3.42
CA GLN A 324 9.57 -11.58 3.35
C GLN A 324 9.43 -10.82 4.68
N SER A 325 8.29 -10.87 5.33
CA SER A 325 8.06 -10.15 6.59
C SER A 325 8.93 -10.69 7.72
N VAL A 326 9.06 -12.00 7.84
CA VAL A 326 9.92 -12.66 8.82
C VAL A 326 11.40 -12.34 8.56
N ALA A 327 11.86 -12.43 7.30
CA ALA A 327 13.24 -12.10 6.94
C ALA A 327 13.59 -10.64 7.25
N VAL A 328 12.71 -9.69 6.88
CA VAL A 328 12.87 -8.26 7.17
C VAL A 328 12.94 -8.00 8.68
N ALA A 329 12.06 -8.65 9.45
CA ALA A 329 12.05 -8.50 10.91
C ALA A 329 13.34 -9.02 11.54
N LYS A 330 13.89 -10.16 11.06
CA LYS A 330 15.17 -10.71 11.50
C LYS A 330 16.34 -9.77 11.17
N ASP A 331 16.42 -9.29 9.92
CA ASP A 331 17.54 -8.47 9.45
C ASP A 331 17.58 -7.07 10.09
N LEU A 332 16.42 -6.48 10.37
CA LEU A 332 16.31 -5.17 11.03
C LEU A 332 16.25 -5.27 12.56
N GLY A 333 16.04 -6.46 13.12
CA GLY A 333 15.87 -6.63 14.57
C GLY A 333 14.57 -5.99 15.08
N PHE A 334 13.47 -6.10 14.36
CA PHE A 334 12.20 -5.50 14.75
C PHE A 334 11.66 -6.07 16.07
N ASP A 335 11.24 -5.18 16.97
CA ASP A 335 10.35 -5.56 18.07
C ASP A 335 8.93 -5.81 17.52
N MET A 336 8.54 -7.07 17.43
CA MET A 336 7.25 -7.49 16.86
C MET A 336 6.01 -6.99 17.63
N ASN A 337 6.19 -6.46 18.84
CA ASN A 337 5.12 -5.78 19.57
C ASN A 337 4.80 -4.39 19.00
N LYS A 338 5.72 -3.82 18.22
CA LYS A 338 5.56 -2.52 17.56
C LYS A 338 5.14 -2.65 16.09
N VAL A 339 5.19 -3.87 15.51
CA VAL A 339 4.97 -4.12 14.09
C VAL A 339 3.55 -4.57 13.83
N ASN A 340 2.87 -3.90 12.88
CA ASN A 340 1.54 -4.24 12.39
C ASN A 340 0.61 -4.59 13.56
N VAL A 341 0.48 -3.68 14.49
CA VAL A 341 -0.22 -3.92 15.77
C VAL A 341 -1.70 -4.23 15.60
N ASN A 342 -2.26 -3.86 14.45
CA ASN A 342 -3.64 -4.13 14.04
C ASN A 342 -3.74 -5.20 12.95
N GLY A 343 -2.69 -6.01 12.72
CA GLY A 343 -2.59 -6.92 11.58
C GLY A 343 -2.14 -6.22 10.31
N GLY A 344 -1.74 -6.98 9.30
CA GLY A 344 -1.18 -6.46 8.04
C GLY A 344 -1.83 -7.06 6.80
N ALA A 345 -1.13 -7.00 5.67
CA ALA A 345 -1.69 -7.33 4.36
C ALA A 345 -2.04 -8.81 4.16
N ILE A 346 -1.45 -9.73 4.92
CA ILE A 346 -1.86 -11.15 4.90
C ILE A 346 -3.33 -11.29 5.33
N ALA A 347 -3.75 -10.48 6.31
CA ALA A 347 -5.14 -10.44 6.75
C ALA A 347 -5.98 -9.46 5.91
N LEU A 348 -5.53 -8.21 5.78
CA LEU A 348 -6.30 -7.12 5.15
C LEU A 348 -6.32 -7.20 3.63
N GLY A 349 -5.20 -7.60 3.00
CA GLY A 349 -5.03 -7.59 1.55
C GLY A 349 -4.01 -6.58 1.04
N HIS A 350 -3.65 -6.72 -0.26
CA HIS A 350 -2.58 -5.97 -0.90
C HIS A 350 -2.99 -5.41 -2.29
N PRO A 351 -3.85 -4.37 -2.35
CA PRO A 351 -4.09 -3.63 -3.60
C PRO A 351 -2.80 -2.87 -3.98
N VAL A 352 -2.02 -3.44 -4.91
CA VAL A 352 -0.58 -3.12 -5.09
C VAL A 352 -0.27 -1.63 -5.15
N GLY A 353 -0.92 -0.85 -6.02
CA GLY A 353 -0.66 0.58 -6.16
C GLY A 353 -1.10 1.44 -4.97
N ALA A 354 -2.06 0.95 -4.17
CA ALA A 354 -2.59 1.66 -3.01
C ALA A 354 -1.87 1.31 -1.70
N SER A 355 -1.28 0.13 -1.60
CA SER A 355 -0.81 -0.45 -0.34
C SER A 355 0.19 0.41 0.42
N GLY A 356 1.11 1.07 -0.29
CA GLY A 356 2.08 1.94 0.36
C GLY A 356 1.46 3.13 1.09
N CYS A 357 0.43 3.74 0.51
CA CYS A 357 -0.34 4.79 1.18
C CYS A 357 -1.24 4.19 2.28
N ARG A 358 -1.85 3.01 2.05
CA ARG A 358 -2.70 2.33 3.02
C ARG A 358 -1.97 2.07 4.33
N ILE A 359 -0.74 1.53 4.29
CA ILE A 359 0.02 1.27 5.53
C ILE A 359 0.33 2.56 6.29
N LEU A 360 0.62 3.66 5.57
CA LEU A 360 0.84 4.95 6.22
C LEU A 360 -0.44 5.52 6.83
N VAL A 361 -1.60 5.36 6.19
CA VAL A 361 -2.90 5.75 6.75
C VAL A 361 -3.16 5.02 8.07
N THR A 362 -3.00 3.69 8.09
CA THR A 362 -3.17 2.89 9.31
C THR A 362 -2.20 3.30 10.41
N LEU A 363 -0.93 3.55 10.08
CA LEU A 363 0.09 4.04 11.00
C LEU A 363 -0.32 5.37 11.64
N LEU A 364 -0.73 6.35 10.83
CA LEU A 364 -1.14 7.68 11.31
C LEU A 364 -2.33 7.62 12.26
N HIS A 365 -3.34 6.82 11.94
CA HIS A 365 -4.50 6.65 12.81
C HIS A 365 -4.15 5.94 14.12
N GLU A 366 -3.29 4.91 14.09
CA GLU A 366 -2.86 4.23 15.31
C GLU A 366 -1.98 5.13 16.18
N MET A 367 -1.04 5.88 15.59
CA MET A 367 -0.26 6.90 16.31
C MET A 367 -1.17 7.96 16.96
N GLY A 368 -2.22 8.37 16.27
CA GLY A 368 -3.19 9.33 16.78
C GLY A 368 -3.86 8.87 18.08
N ARG A 369 -4.19 7.56 18.17
CA ARG A 369 -4.84 6.96 19.34
C ARG A 369 -3.92 6.71 20.54
N ARG A 370 -2.60 6.62 20.31
CA ARG A 370 -1.62 6.30 21.35
C ARG A 370 -0.90 7.53 21.85
N ALA A 371 -0.85 7.71 23.15
CA ALA A 371 -0.07 8.79 23.78
C ALA A 371 1.44 8.52 23.75
N ASP A 372 1.82 7.24 23.77
CA ASP A 372 3.20 6.75 23.80
C ASP A 372 3.85 6.60 22.41
N ALA A 373 3.09 6.76 21.33
CA ALA A 373 3.60 6.67 19.97
C ALA A 373 3.88 8.05 19.39
N LYS A 374 5.15 8.42 19.31
CA LYS A 374 5.61 9.69 18.76
C LYS A 374 6.13 9.56 17.32
N LYS A 375 6.92 8.53 17.03
CA LYS A 375 7.50 8.28 15.71
C LYS A 375 7.04 6.96 15.13
N GLY A 376 6.69 6.99 13.84
CA GLY A 376 6.25 5.83 13.11
C GLY A 376 7.04 5.62 11.81
N LEU A 377 7.22 4.36 11.44
CA LEU A 377 7.86 3.92 10.20
C LEU A 377 6.84 3.14 9.36
N ALA A 378 6.63 3.56 8.13
CA ALA A 378 5.94 2.77 7.10
C ALA A 378 6.97 2.25 6.09
N THR A 379 6.98 0.95 5.78
CA THR A 379 7.90 0.36 4.81
C THR A 379 7.28 -0.80 4.06
N LEU A 380 7.70 -1.01 2.82
CA LEU A 380 7.26 -2.14 1.99
C LEU A 380 8.29 -2.54 0.93
N CYS A 381 8.23 -3.81 0.54
CA CYS A 381 8.94 -4.33 -0.61
C CYS A 381 8.29 -3.92 -1.93
N ILE A 382 9.06 -3.97 -2.99
CA ILE A 382 8.64 -3.58 -4.33
C ILE A 382 9.15 -4.61 -5.32
N GLY A 383 8.27 -5.13 -6.16
CA GLY A 383 8.62 -6.02 -7.28
C GLY A 383 9.71 -5.41 -8.16
N GLY A 384 10.59 -6.25 -8.69
CA GLY A 384 11.77 -5.82 -9.43
C GLY A 384 12.99 -5.50 -8.57
N GLY A 385 12.93 -5.75 -7.25
CA GLY A 385 14.08 -5.63 -6.35
C GLY A 385 14.26 -4.23 -5.76
N MET A 386 13.24 -3.68 -5.10
CA MET A 386 13.31 -2.39 -4.43
C MET A 386 12.57 -2.41 -3.08
N GLY A 387 12.74 -1.34 -2.31
CA GLY A 387 11.94 -1.04 -1.13
C GLY A 387 11.66 0.45 -1.02
N CYS A 388 10.58 0.79 -0.33
CA CYS A 388 10.22 2.15 0.05
C CYS A 388 10.03 2.25 1.56
N ALA A 389 10.46 3.36 2.15
CA ALA A 389 10.27 3.65 3.56
C ALA A 389 9.95 5.13 3.79
N THR A 390 9.14 5.40 4.80
CA THR A 390 8.76 6.75 5.23
C THR A 390 8.69 6.80 6.74
N ILE A 391 9.32 7.82 7.34
CA ILE A 391 9.24 8.11 8.78
C ILE A 391 8.38 9.35 8.99
N VAL A 392 7.44 9.24 9.91
CA VAL A 392 6.58 10.34 10.36
C VAL A 392 6.70 10.54 11.86
N GLU A 393 6.47 11.76 12.32
CA GLU A 393 6.43 12.13 13.73
C GLU A 393 5.09 12.78 14.05
N LYS A 394 4.44 12.36 15.13
CA LYS A 394 3.16 12.92 15.58
C LYS A 394 3.29 14.45 15.73
N TYR A 395 2.34 15.19 15.20
CA TYR A 395 2.34 16.65 15.30
C TYR A 395 1.92 17.05 16.72
N GLU A 396 2.73 17.92 17.36
CA GLU A 396 2.50 18.43 18.72
C GLU A 396 1.61 19.67 18.73
#